data_c56ef558db55f5ad486a02deb79df292
#
_entry.id   c56ef558db55f5ad486a02deb79df292
#
_cell.length_a   1.000
_cell.length_b   1.000
_cell.length_c   1.000
_cell.angle_alpha   90.00
_cell.angle_beta   90.00
_cell.angle_gamma   90.00
#
_symmetry.space_group_name_H-M   'P 1'
#
loop_
_entity.id
_entity.type
_entity.pdbx_description
1 polymer ?
#
loop_
_entity_poly.entity_id
_entity_poly.type
_entity_poly.pdbx_seq_one_letter_code
_entity_poly.pdbx_strand_id
1 'polypeptide(L)'
;PFALAAYQFWLGGDFIKNDEPQGNQVFAPLKKVLPLVYDSLKRAQDETGQPKLFSMNITADDHYEMLARADYALEVFGPDADKLAFLVDGFVGGPGMITTARRQYPNQYLHYHRAGHGMVTSPSAKRGYTAFVLAKMSRLQGASGIHVGTMGYGKMEGEGDDRGIAYMIERDECQGPVYFQKWYGMKPTTPIISGGMNALRLPG
;
A
#
# COMPACT_ATOMS: atom_id res chain seq x y z
N PRO A 1 4.74 13.61 -18.17
CA PRO A 1 5.49 13.87 -16.93
C PRO A 1 5.44 12.70 -15.95
N PHE A 2 4.23 12.14 -15.62
CA PHE A 2 4.07 11.07 -14.63
C PHE A 2 4.89 9.81 -14.99
N ALA A 3 4.72 9.28 -16.19
CA ALA A 3 5.43 8.10 -16.66
C ALA A 3 6.96 8.29 -16.69
N LEU A 4 7.42 9.51 -17.05
CA LEU A 4 8.84 9.84 -17.01
C LEU A 4 9.37 9.85 -15.57
N ALA A 5 8.62 10.40 -14.63
CA ALA A 5 8.99 10.35 -13.21
C ALA A 5 9.06 8.91 -12.70
N ALA A 6 8.06 8.09 -13.04
CA ALA A 6 8.04 6.67 -12.72
C ALA A 6 9.30 5.94 -13.25
N TYR A 7 9.64 6.15 -14.51
CA TYR A 7 10.86 5.60 -15.10
C TYR A 7 12.12 5.99 -14.31
N GLN A 8 12.28 7.29 -13.99
CA GLN A 8 13.44 7.76 -13.24
C GLN A 8 13.53 7.14 -11.84
N PHE A 9 12.40 6.94 -11.15
CA PHE A 9 12.37 6.23 -9.87
C PHE A 9 12.78 4.77 -10.02
N TRP A 10 12.33 4.08 -11.07
CA TRP A 10 12.69 2.69 -11.30
C TRP A 10 14.15 2.47 -11.69
N LEU A 11 14.86 3.46 -12.16
CA LEU A 11 16.32 3.34 -12.37
C LEU A 11 17.08 3.13 -11.06
N GLY A 12 16.55 3.58 -9.92
CA GLY A 12 17.19 3.44 -8.61
C GLY A 12 16.36 2.68 -7.57
N GLY A 13 15.12 2.31 -7.90
CA GLY A 13 14.21 1.58 -7.01
C GLY A 13 13.47 0.46 -7.74
N ASP A 14 12.84 -0.43 -6.99
CA ASP A 14 12.20 -1.62 -7.55
C ASP A 14 10.67 -1.55 -7.49
N PHE A 15 10.13 -0.79 -6.55
CA PHE A 15 8.70 -0.69 -6.30
C PHE A 15 8.28 0.77 -6.14
N ILE A 16 7.30 1.19 -6.91
CA ILE A 16 6.68 2.51 -6.76
C ILE A 16 5.18 2.39 -6.64
N LYS A 17 4.58 3.37 -6.02
CA LYS A 17 3.14 3.53 -5.92
C LYS A 17 2.71 4.93 -6.33
N ASN A 18 1.46 5.09 -6.70
CA ASN A 18 0.83 6.40 -6.79
C ASN A 18 -0.16 6.61 -5.62
N ASP A 19 -0.26 7.85 -5.17
CA ASP A 19 -1.22 8.26 -4.15
C ASP A 19 -2.58 8.62 -4.78
N GLU A 20 -3.58 8.92 -3.94
CA GLU A 20 -4.94 9.26 -4.35
C GLU A 20 -4.98 10.38 -5.41
N PRO A 21 -4.19 11.48 -5.26
CA PRO A 21 -4.23 12.55 -6.23
C PRO A 21 -3.80 12.15 -7.64
N GLN A 22 -3.09 11.03 -7.80
CA GLN A 22 -2.65 10.54 -9.11
C GLN A 22 -3.51 9.38 -9.65
N GLY A 23 -4.59 9.00 -8.97
CA GLY A 23 -5.38 7.83 -9.32
C GLY A 23 -6.10 7.98 -10.68
N ASN A 24 -6.89 9.01 -10.84
CA ASN A 24 -7.62 9.29 -12.09
C ASN A 24 -8.07 10.75 -12.13
N GLN A 25 -7.25 11.62 -12.68
CA GLN A 25 -7.53 13.06 -12.74
C GLN A 25 -7.93 13.52 -14.13
N VAL A 26 -8.72 14.60 -14.21
CA VAL A 26 -9.16 15.18 -15.48
C VAL A 26 -7.99 15.52 -16.41
N PHE A 27 -6.93 16.09 -15.87
CA PHE A 27 -5.72 16.44 -16.63
C PHE A 27 -4.73 15.28 -16.82
N ALA A 28 -4.89 14.19 -16.06
CA ALA A 28 -4.08 12.97 -16.12
C ALA A 28 -4.97 11.72 -15.99
N PRO A 29 -5.88 11.48 -16.97
CA PRO A 29 -6.80 10.37 -16.87
C PRO A 29 -6.07 9.02 -16.90
N LEU A 30 -6.52 8.08 -16.07
CA LEU A 30 -5.94 6.76 -15.92
C LEU A 30 -5.71 6.06 -17.26
N LYS A 31 -6.69 6.10 -18.15
CA LYS A 31 -6.62 5.49 -19.49
C LYS A 31 -5.50 6.03 -20.38
N LYS A 32 -5.02 7.25 -20.12
CA LYS A 32 -3.88 7.84 -20.85
C LYS A 32 -2.55 7.62 -20.12
N VAL A 33 -2.58 7.61 -18.80
CA VAL A 33 -1.38 7.54 -17.97
C VAL A 33 -0.86 6.10 -17.85
N LEU A 34 -1.74 5.14 -17.61
CA LEU A 34 -1.33 3.78 -17.26
C LEU A 34 -0.55 3.06 -18.36
N PRO A 35 -0.92 3.12 -19.66
CA PRO A 35 -0.11 2.53 -20.72
C PRO A 35 1.31 3.09 -20.77
N LEU A 36 1.46 4.40 -20.57
CA LEU A 36 2.78 5.06 -20.55
C LEU A 36 3.61 4.67 -19.32
N VAL A 37 2.96 4.41 -18.19
CA VAL A 37 3.61 3.89 -16.97
C VAL A 37 4.10 2.47 -17.21
N TYR A 38 3.27 1.64 -17.82
CA TYR A 38 3.66 0.27 -18.16
C TYR A 38 4.83 0.21 -19.15
N ASP A 39 4.84 1.07 -20.18
CA ASP A 39 5.98 1.17 -21.09
C ASP A 39 7.26 1.64 -20.37
N SER A 40 7.11 2.56 -19.42
CA SER A 40 8.22 3.02 -18.58
C SER A 40 8.76 1.94 -17.65
N LEU A 41 7.89 1.08 -17.13
CA LEU A 41 8.28 -0.07 -16.31
C LEU A 41 9.10 -1.07 -17.14
N LYS A 42 8.62 -1.45 -18.33
CA LYS A 42 9.37 -2.34 -19.24
C LYS A 42 10.74 -1.78 -19.59
N ARG A 43 10.77 -0.51 -20.00
CA ARG A 43 12.02 0.18 -20.32
C ARG A 43 13.01 0.17 -19.15
N ALA A 44 12.55 0.42 -17.93
CA ALA A 44 13.41 0.42 -16.75
C ALA A 44 13.92 -1.00 -16.42
N GLN A 45 13.10 -2.04 -16.62
CA GLN A 45 13.53 -3.43 -16.48
C GLN A 45 14.60 -3.80 -17.49
N ASP A 46 14.42 -3.43 -18.75
CA ASP A 46 15.39 -3.71 -19.82
C ASP A 46 16.72 -3.02 -19.56
N GLU A 47 16.70 -1.77 -19.06
CA GLU A 47 17.91 -0.99 -18.80
C GLU A 47 18.64 -1.44 -17.54
N THR A 48 17.94 -1.81 -16.49
CA THR A 48 18.53 -2.17 -15.20
C THR A 48 18.81 -3.67 -15.04
N GLY A 49 18.18 -4.51 -15.86
CA GLY A 49 18.17 -5.97 -15.68
C GLY A 49 17.47 -6.44 -14.40
N GLN A 50 16.66 -5.56 -13.76
CA GLN A 50 16.00 -5.82 -12.48
C GLN A 50 14.48 -5.79 -12.66
N PRO A 51 13.72 -6.70 -12.00
CA PRO A 51 12.26 -6.64 -12.03
C PRO A 51 11.77 -5.35 -11.37
N LYS A 52 10.73 -4.75 -11.95
CA LYS A 52 10.10 -3.52 -11.45
C LYS A 52 8.62 -3.79 -11.17
N LEU A 53 8.12 -3.18 -10.10
CA LEU A 53 6.75 -3.35 -9.62
C LEU A 53 6.03 -2.01 -9.53
N PHE A 54 4.75 -2.02 -9.81
CA PHE A 54 3.87 -0.87 -9.69
C PHE A 54 2.68 -1.15 -8.79
N SER A 55 2.46 -0.32 -7.78
CA SER A 55 1.26 -0.38 -6.93
C SER A 55 0.32 0.74 -7.34
N MET A 56 -0.70 0.38 -8.12
CA MET A 56 -1.67 1.33 -8.64
C MET A 56 -2.78 1.60 -7.64
N ASN A 57 -3.03 2.86 -7.32
CA ASN A 57 -4.19 3.25 -6.52
C ASN A 57 -5.47 3.08 -7.33
N ILE A 58 -6.31 2.16 -6.89
CA ILE A 58 -7.61 1.86 -7.48
C ILE A 58 -8.78 2.46 -6.71
N THR A 59 -8.53 3.13 -5.57
CA THR A 59 -9.57 3.70 -4.72
C THR A 59 -10.50 4.61 -5.50
N ALA A 60 -11.80 4.45 -5.29
CA ALA A 60 -12.85 5.24 -5.89
C ALA A 60 -13.99 5.48 -4.88
N ASP A 61 -14.98 6.28 -5.25
CA ASP A 61 -16.12 6.57 -4.39
C ASP A 61 -17.06 5.36 -4.24
N ASP A 62 -17.03 4.46 -5.22
CA ASP A 62 -17.82 3.23 -5.19
C ASP A 62 -17.01 2.01 -5.64
N HIS A 63 -17.52 0.82 -5.29
CA HIS A 63 -16.87 -0.44 -5.59
C HIS A 63 -16.82 -0.78 -7.08
N TYR A 64 -17.80 -0.36 -7.87
CA TYR A 64 -17.84 -0.65 -9.32
C TYR A 64 -16.75 0.10 -10.05
N GLU A 65 -16.58 1.38 -9.76
CA GLU A 65 -15.48 2.18 -10.32
C GLU A 65 -14.11 1.65 -9.85
N MET A 66 -13.98 1.26 -8.58
CA MET A 66 -12.75 0.66 -8.06
C MET A 66 -12.38 -0.62 -8.83
N LEU A 67 -13.34 -1.51 -9.04
CA LEU A 67 -13.13 -2.75 -9.80
C LEU A 67 -12.83 -2.46 -11.27
N ALA A 68 -13.53 -1.52 -11.90
CA ALA A 68 -13.29 -1.14 -13.28
C ALA A 68 -11.87 -0.58 -13.49
N ARG A 69 -11.33 0.18 -12.54
CA ARG A 69 -9.93 0.63 -12.58
C ARG A 69 -8.95 -0.54 -12.49
N ALA A 70 -9.22 -1.48 -11.60
CA ALA A 70 -8.39 -2.66 -11.42
C ALA A 70 -8.41 -3.58 -12.67
N ASP A 71 -9.59 -3.84 -13.23
CA ASP A 71 -9.75 -4.65 -14.43
C ASP A 71 -9.03 -4.03 -15.62
N TYR A 72 -9.16 -2.71 -15.81
CA TYR A 72 -8.43 -1.99 -16.84
C TYR A 72 -6.92 -2.08 -16.64
N ALA A 73 -6.44 -2.02 -15.40
CA ALA A 73 -5.01 -2.16 -15.13
C ALA A 73 -4.50 -3.56 -15.46
N LEU A 74 -5.25 -4.59 -15.13
CA LEU A 74 -4.93 -5.98 -15.51
C LEU A 74 -4.92 -6.16 -17.04
N GLU A 75 -5.86 -5.54 -17.75
CA GLU A 75 -5.87 -5.53 -19.23
C GLU A 75 -4.60 -4.90 -19.80
N VAL A 76 -4.19 -3.73 -19.31
CA VAL A 76 -2.98 -3.01 -19.77
C VAL A 76 -1.71 -3.80 -19.49
N PHE A 77 -1.60 -4.40 -18.31
CA PHE A 77 -0.40 -5.17 -17.91
C PHE A 77 -0.39 -6.57 -18.57
N GLY A 78 -1.54 -7.13 -18.89
CA GLY A 78 -1.66 -8.41 -19.60
C GLY A 78 -0.80 -9.52 -18.98
N PRO A 79 0.20 -10.05 -19.72
CA PRO A 79 1.06 -11.12 -19.22
C PRO A 79 1.96 -10.71 -18.03
N ASP A 80 2.16 -9.42 -17.81
CA ASP A 80 2.94 -8.85 -16.71
C ASP A 80 2.08 -8.45 -15.50
N ALA A 81 0.86 -9.01 -15.37
CA ALA A 81 -0.05 -8.72 -14.27
C ALA A 81 0.54 -9.04 -12.87
N ASP A 82 1.54 -9.92 -12.79
CA ASP A 82 2.31 -10.21 -11.58
C ASP A 82 3.20 -9.05 -11.10
N LYS A 83 3.49 -8.09 -11.98
CA LYS A 83 4.23 -6.86 -11.66
C LYS A 83 3.33 -5.72 -11.18
N LEU A 84 2.02 -5.95 -11.18
CA LEU A 84 1.01 -4.99 -10.75
C LEU A 84 0.50 -5.35 -9.35
N ALA A 85 0.56 -4.42 -8.43
CA ALA A 85 -0.11 -4.44 -7.14
C ALA A 85 -1.28 -3.45 -7.15
N PHE A 86 -2.29 -3.70 -6.32
CA PHE A 86 -3.38 -2.74 -6.12
C PHE A 86 -3.23 -2.03 -4.78
N LEU A 87 -3.27 -0.71 -4.80
CA LEU A 87 -3.34 0.10 -3.62
C LEU A 87 -4.79 0.54 -3.39
N VAL A 88 -5.25 0.33 -2.16
CA VAL A 88 -6.56 0.81 -1.71
C VAL A 88 -6.38 1.64 -0.44
N ASP A 89 -6.98 2.81 -0.42
CA ASP A 89 -7.05 3.67 0.77
C ASP A 89 -8.04 3.10 1.77
N GLY A 90 -7.58 2.14 2.54
CA GLY A 90 -8.44 1.32 3.38
C GLY A 90 -9.03 2.06 4.57
N PHE A 91 -8.44 3.17 5.01
CA PHE A 91 -9.03 4.01 6.04
C PHE A 91 -10.17 4.88 5.48
N VAL A 92 -9.93 5.58 4.38
CA VAL A 92 -10.91 6.47 3.75
C VAL A 92 -11.99 5.68 3.01
N GLY A 93 -11.60 4.70 2.22
CA GLY A 93 -12.52 3.82 1.48
C GLY A 93 -13.26 2.80 2.36
N GLY A 94 -12.72 2.56 3.54
CA GLY A 94 -13.29 1.65 4.53
C GLY A 94 -13.01 0.16 4.28
N PRO A 95 -13.37 -0.69 5.26
CA PRO A 95 -13.08 -2.12 5.23
C PRO A 95 -13.77 -2.86 4.07
N GLY A 96 -14.90 -2.35 3.60
CA GLY A 96 -15.65 -2.94 2.48
C GLY A 96 -14.84 -2.92 1.20
N MET A 97 -14.12 -1.84 0.89
CA MET A 97 -13.27 -1.75 -0.31
C MET A 97 -12.13 -2.75 -0.27
N ILE A 98 -11.42 -2.86 0.85
CA ILE A 98 -10.34 -3.84 1.03
C ILE A 98 -10.85 -5.27 0.85
N THR A 99 -11.95 -5.61 1.51
CA THR A 99 -12.54 -6.96 1.43
C THR A 99 -13.01 -7.29 0.01
N THR A 100 -13.64 -6.32 -0.67
CA THR A 100 -14.07 -6.48 -2.06
C THR A 100 -12.88 -6.70 -2.99
N ALA A 101 -11.85 -5.85 -2.90
CA ALA A 101 -10.64 -5.98 -3.70
C ALA A 101 -9.95 -7.34 -3.46
N ARG A 102 -9.83 -7.78 -2.20
CA ARG A 102 -9.23 -9.09 -1.88
C ARG A 102 -10.02 -10.26 -2.44
N ARG A 103 -11.34 -10.20 -2.40
CA ARG A 103 -12.19 -11.26 -2.94
C ARG A 103 -12.14 -11.33 -4.47
N GLN A 104 -12.13 -10.18 -5.13
CA GLN A 104 -12.09 -10.10 -6.59
C GLN A 104 -10.72 -10.42 -7.15
N TYR A 105 -9.66 -10.02 -6.47
CA TYR A 105 -8.26 -10.17 -6.92
C TYR A 105 -7.43 -10.95 -5.87
N PRO A 106 -7.68 -12.25 -5.69
CA PRO A 106 -7.06 -13.05 -4.62
C PRO A 106 -5.54 -13.19 -4.78
N ASN A 107 -5.03 -13.09 -6.00
CA ASN A 107 -3.62 -13.30 -6.33
C ASN A 107 -2.79 -12.00 -6.37
N GLN A 108 -3.46 -10.83 -6.44
CA GLN A 108 -2.75 -9.56 -6.50
C GLN A 108 -2.25 -9.14 -5.11
N TYR A 109 -1.07 -8.51 -5.07
CA TYR A 109 -0.61 -7.84 -3.86
C TYR A 109 -1.54 -6.67 -3.55
N LEU A 110 -2.18 -6.69 -2.38
CA LEU A 110 -3.10 -5.64 -1.94
C LEU A 110 -2.41 -4.73 -0.92
N HIS A 111 -2.04 -3.56 -1.37
CA HIS A 111 -1.37 -2.54 -0.59
C HIS A 111 -2.41 -1.68 0.13
N TYR A 112 -2.50 -1.84 1.45
CA TYR A 112 -3.37 -1.02 2.29
C TYR A 112 -2.71 0.33 2.55
N HIS A 113 -3.22 1.38 1.95
CA HIS A 113 -2.83 2.74 2.27
C HIS A 113 -3.71 3.28 3.41
N ARG A 114 -3.11 3.97 4.38
CA ARG A 114 -3.81 4.43 5.57
C ARG A 114 -3.92 5.95 5.66
N ALA A 115 -3.93 6.66 4.51
CA ALA A 115 -4.09 8.11 4.47
C ALA A 115 -5.28 8.56 5.32
N GLY A 116 -5.12 9.64 6.07
CA GLY A 116 -6.14 10.19 6.95
C GLY A 116 -6.30 9.50 8.31
N HIS A 117 -5.69 8.33 8.53
CA HIS A 117 -5.87 7.57 9.77
C HIS A 117 -5.53 8.35 11.05
N GLY A 118 -4.63 9.33 10.98
CA GLY A 118 -4.24 10.16 12.13
C GLY A 118 -5.40 10.87 12.80
N MET A 119 -6.51 11.06 12.10
CA MET A 119 -7.73 11.61 12.68
C MET A 119 -8.26 10.77 13.86
N VAL A 120 -8.02 9.47 13.85
CA VAL A 120 -8.49 8.53 14.90
C VAL A 120 -7.34 7.84 15.65
N THR A 121 -6.14 7.78 15.07
CA THR A 121 -5.01 7.05 15.69
C THR A 121 -3.97 7.97 16.33
N SER A 122 -4.04 9.28 16.10
CA SER A 122 -3.13 10.24 16.73
C SER A 122 -3.29 10.23 18.25
N PRO A 123 -2.20 10.28 19.03
CA PRO A 123 -2.27 10.39 20.50
C PRO A 123 -3.11 11.56 21.00
N SER A 124 -3.25 12.63 20.21
CA SER A 124 -4.10 13.79 20.53
C SER A 124 -5.59 13.57 20.22
N ALA A 125 -5.98 12.51 19.54
CA ALA A 125 -7.38 12.22 19.25
C ALA A 125 -8.13 11.87 20.54
N LYS A 126 -9.21 12.60 20.83
CA LYS A 126 -10.02 12.36 22.03
C LYS A 126 -10.82 11.06 21.96
N ARG A 127 -11.15 10.60 20.76
CA ARG A 127 -11.85 9.34 20.49
C ARG A 127 -11.22 8.68 19.28
N GLY A 128 -10.97 7.40 19.39
CA GLY A 128 -10.34 6.67 18.31
C GLY A 128 -9.84 5.30 18.77
N TYR A 129 -8.92 4.77 18.03
CA TYR A 129 -8.21 3.52 18.32
C TYR A 129 -6.75 3.68 17.87
N THR A 130 -5.88 2.81 18.35
CA THR A 130 -4.45 2.90 18.04
C THR A 130 -4.14 2.45 16.61
N ALA A 131 -3.03 2.92 16.06
CA ALA A 131 -2.50 2.42 14.78
C ALA A 131 -2.25 0.91 14.82
N PHE A 132 -1.94 0.36 16.00
CA PHE A 132 -1.83 -1.08 16.23
C PHE A 132 -3.13 -1.83 15.89
N VAL A 133 -4.28 -1.32 16.36
CA VAL A 133 -5.60 -1.90 16.06
C VAL A 133 -5.91 -1.79 14.58
N LEU A 134 -5.63 -0.63 13.94
CA LEU A 134 -5.82 -0.46 12.51
C LEU A 134 -5.03 -1.49 11.70
N ALA A 135 -3.77 -1.71 12.05
CA ALA A 135 -2.92 -2.68 11.38
C ALA A 135 -3.42 -4.13 11.56
N LYS A 136 -3.91 -4.49 12.74
CA LYS A 136 -4.59 -5.79 12.94
C LYS A 136 -5.80 -5.95 12.03
N MET A 137 -6.64 -4.93 11.95
CA MET A 137 -7.83 -4.94 11.09
C MET A 137 -7.44 -5.09 9.61
N SER A 138 -6.38 -4.43 9.15
CA SER A 138 -5.93 -4.55 7.77
C SER A 138 -5.51 -5.99 7.40
N ARG A 139 -4.79 -6.69 8.31
CA ARG A 139 -4.43 -8.10 8.10
C ARG A 139 -5.67 -8.99 8.05
N LEU A 140 -6.63 -8.79 8.97
CA LEU A 140 -7.91 -9.52 8.98
C LEU A 140 -8.72 -9.32 7.69
N GLN A 141 -8.62 -8.17 7.07
CA GLN A 141 -9.29 -7.84 5.80
C GLN A 141 -8.56 -8.40 4.57
N GLY A 142 -7.37 -8.97 4.75
CA GLY A 142 -6.59 -9.59 3.68
C GLY A 142 -5.60 -8.66 2.98
N ALA A 143 -5.19 -7.56 3.62
CA ALA A 143 -4.10 -6.73 3.11
C ALA A 143 -2.79 -7.53 2.99
N SER A 144 -2.08 -7.37 1.88
CA SER A 144 -0.75 -7.96 1.69
C SER A 144 0.34 -7.11 2.31
N GLY A 145 0.15 -5.80 2.39
CA GLY A 145 1.05 -4.87 3.05
C GLY A 145 0.32 -3.63 3.55
N ILE A 146 0.86 -3.01 4.60
CA ILE A 146 0.34 -1.77 5.18
C ILE A 146 1.49 -0.89 5.67
N HIS A 147 1.32 0.41 5.54
CA HIS A 147 2.23 1.39 6.14
C HIS A 147 2.19 1.32 7.67
N VAL A 148 3.34 1.14 8.31
CA VAL A 148 3.44 1.00 9.77
C VAL A 148 4.04 2.23 10.46
N GLY A 149 4.60 3.18 9.70
CA GLY A 149 5.23 4.39 10.21
C GLY A 149 6.69 4.49 9.80
N THR A 150 7.47 5.25 10.55
CA THR A 150 8.86 5.61 10.23
C THR A 150 9.89 4.98 11.17
N MET A 151 9.51 3.96 11.91
CA MET A 151 10.37 3.22 12.87
C MET A 151 11.01 4.13 13.93
N GLY A 152 10.20 5.00 14.51
CA GLY A 152 10.63 5.93 15.57
C GLY A 152 10.96 7.35 15.11
N TYR A 153 10.94 7.60 13.79
CA TYR A 153 11.21 8.94 13.25
C TYR A 153 9.94 9.72 12.86
N GLY A 154 8.78 9.07 12.95
CA GLY A 154 7.49 9.65 12.64
C GLY A 154 6.88 10.44 13.80
N LYS A 155 5.89 11.27 13.47
CA LYS A 155 5.12 12.05 14.45
C LYS A 155 3.72 11.49 14.69
N MET A 156 3.35 10.43 13.98
CA MET A 156 1.97 9.93 13.95
C MET A 156 1.72 8.81 14.95
N GLU A 157 2.73 8.00 15.23
CA GLU A 157 2.71 6.91 16.19
C GLU A 157 3.58 7.28 17.41
N GLY A 158 3.28 6.70 18.56
CA GLY A 158 4.10 6.83 19.75
C GLY A 158 5.47 6.17 19.60
N GLU A 159 6.40 6.50 20.43
CA GLU A 159 7.76 5.94 20.44
C GLU A 159 7.71 4.39 20.55
N GLY A 160 8.29 3.69 19.57
CA GLY A 160 8.39 2.23 19.56
C GLY A 160 7.16 1.47 19.06
N ASP A 161 6.04 2.12 18.79
CA ASP A 161 4.81 1.47 18.31
C ASP A 161 4.99 0.86 16.92
N ASP A 162 5.74 1.49 16.03
CA ASP A 162 5.95 1.05 14.65
C ASP A 162 6.55 -0.35 14.58
N ARG A 163 7.55 -0.65 15.42
CA ARG A 163 8.18 -1.97 15.49
C ARG A 163 7.24 -3.03 16.05
N GLY A 164 6.47 -2.68 17.08
CA GLY A 164 5.44 -3.55 17.64
C GLY A 164 4.35 -3.87 16.62
N ILE A 165 3.92 -2.87 15.86
CA ILE A 165 2.97 -3.05 14.75
C ILE A 165 3.54 -3.97 13.68
N ALA A 166 4.79 -3.74 13.24
CA ALA A 166 5.44 -4.55 12.23
C ALA A 166 5.49 -6.03 12.63
N TYR A 167 5.98 -6.33 13.81
CA TYR A 167 6.05 -7.71 14.30
C TYR A 167 4.68 -8.38 14.43
N MET A 168 3.68 -7.64 14.88
CA MET A 168 2.32 -8.17 15.04
C MET A 168 1.68 -8.55 13.71
N ILE A 169 1.91 -7.79 12.64
CA ILE A 169 1.30 -8.10 11.33
C ILE A 169 2.12 -9.07 10.47
N GLU A 170 3.43 -9.20 10.75
CA GLU A 170 4.33 -10.07 9.99
C GLU A 170 4.40 -11.49 10.55
N ARG A 171 4.46 -11.64 11.88
CA ARG A 171 4.68 -12.92 12.54
C ARG A 171 3.40 -13.72 12.71
N ASP A 172 3.53 -15.04 12.85
CA ASP A 172 2.40 -15.91 13.17
C ASP A 172 1.92 -15.76 14.62
N GLU A 173 2.84 -15.41 15.51
CA GLU A 173 2.59 -15.16 16.92
C GLU A 173 3.39 -13.93 17.39
N CYS A 174 2.77 -13.12 18.22
CA CYS A 174 3.41 -11.92 18.78
C CYS A 174 2.79 -11.52 20.11
N GLN A 175 3.62 -11.08 21.07
CA GLN A 175 3.13 -10.41 22.26
C GLN A 175 2.73 -8.99 21.90
N GLY A 176 1.45 -8.70 21.98
CA GLY A 176 0.93 -7.34 21.85
C GLY A 176 0.96 -6.57 23.17
N PRO A 177 0.56 -5.29 23.17
CA PRO A 177 0.57 -4.46 24.37
C PRO A 177 -0.40 -4.95 25.47
N VAL A 178 -1.47 -5.64 25.09
CA VAL A 178 -2.50 -6.15 26.03
C VAL A 178 -2.65 -7.66 25.95
N TYR A 179 -2.66 -8.23 24.75
CA TYR A 179 -2.91 -9.64 24.52
C TYR A 179 -1.81 -10.27 23.68
N PHE A 180 -1.57 -11.58 23.92
CA PHE A 180 -0.83 -12.43 23.01
C PHE A 180 -1.66 -12.65 21.73
N GLN A 181 -1.08 -12.34 20.56
CA GLN A 181 -1.72 -12.53 19.27
C GLN A 181 -1.22 -13.81 18.62
N LYS A 182 -2.14 -14.68 18.24
CA LYS A 182 -1.90 -15.83 17.38
C LYS A 182 -2.77 -15.74 16.15
N TRP A 183 -2.20 -15.97 14.96
CA TRP A 183 -2.88 -15.78 13.69
C TRP A 183 -3.38 -17.05 13.03
N TYR A 184 -3.07 -18.21 13.60
CA TYR A 184 -3.60 -19.52 13.18
C TYR A 184 -3.46 -19.81 11.70
N GLY A 185 -2.29 -19.52 11.11
CA GLY A 185 -2.00 -19.76 9.70
C GLY A 185 -2.53 -18.70 8.73
N MET A 186 -3.08 -17.59 9.23
CA MET A 186 -3.42 -16.45 8.38
C MET A 186 -2.14 -15.86 7.78
N LYS A 187 -2.16 -15.61 6.45
CA LYS A 187 -1.00 -15.04 5.76
C LYS A 187 -0.49 -13.76 6.43
N PRO A 188 0.83 -13.55 6.47
CA PRO A 188 1.41 -12.32 7.00
C PRO A 188 1.05 -11.12 6.13
N THR A 189 1.09 -9.94 6.75
CA THR A 189 1.01 -8.64 6.06
C THR A 189 2.37 -7.97 6.14
N THR A 190 2.92 -7.56 5.00
CA THR A 190 4.23 -6.89 4.94
C THR A 190 4.17 -5.51 5.61
N PRO A 191 5.01 -5.24 6.61
CA PRO A 191 5.14 -3.89 7.16
C PRO A 191 5.89 -3.00 6.16
N ILE A 192 5.31 -1.85 5.84
CA ILE A 192 5.90 -0.88 4.91
C ILE A 192 6.31 0.36 5.69
N ILE A 193 7.61 0.63 5.74
CA ILE A 193 8.15 1.81 6.39
C ILE A 193 7.97 3.01 5.45
N SER A 194 7.35 4.05 5.93
CA SER A 194 7.04 5.25 5.14
C SER A 194 6.80 6.49 5.99
N GLY A 195 6.79 7.64 5.35
CA GLY A 195 6.51 8.93 5.97
C GLY A 195 7.76 9.72 6.31
N GLY A 196 8.20 10.59 5.38
CA GLY A 196 9.37 11.44 5.57
C GLY A 196 10.71 10.70 5.60
N MET A 197 10.77 9.52 4.99
CA MET A 197 12.01 8.75 4.85
C MET A 197 12.99 9.44 3.91
N ASN A 198 14.27 9.28 4.20
CA ASN A 198 15.38 9.75 3.37
C ASN A 198 16.57 8.80 3.53
N ALA A 199 17.61 8.98 2.70
CA ALA A 199 18.77 8.09 2.68
C ALA A 199 19.50 7.98 4.05
N LEU A 200 19.46 9.01 4.87
CA LEU A 200 20.11 9.00 6.19
C LEU A 200 19.35 8.14 7.22
N ARG A 201 18.09 7.81 6.95
CA ARG A 201 17.24 6.99 7.83
C ARG A 201 17.18 5.52 7.42
N LEU A 202 17.70 5.16 6.25
CA LEU A 202 17.67 3.78 5.76
C LEU A 202 18.46 2.78 6.62
N PRO A 203 19.58 3.14 7.29
CA PRO A 203 20.33 2.21 8.13
C PRO A 203 19.70 1.92 9.50
N GLY A 204 18.64 2.63 9.88
CA GLY A 204 18.00 2.58 11.22
C GLY A 204 16.95 1.49 11.45
#